data_e11ca9d1a628fdc0bb0d6811b8be868a
#
_entry.id   e11ca9d1a628fdc0bb0d6811b8be868a
#
_cell.length_a   1.000
_cell.length_b   1.000
_cell.length_c   1.000
_cell.angle_alpha   90.00
_cell.angle_beta   90.00
_cell.angle_gamma   90.00
#
_symmetry.space_group_name_H-M   'P 1'
#
loop_
_entity.id
_entity.type
_entity.pdbx_description
1 polymer ?
#
loop_
_entity_poly.entity_id
_entity_poly.type
_entity_poly.pdbx_seq_one_letter_code
_entity_poly.pdbx_strand_id
1 'polypeptide(L)'
;MKARARFALIALPLAIAACSTVRPAGPIEVTRFLAPDARAQLGDRQLMVETAPGSPEQGLALAPYKQAVAQALASYGYSENARSTAQQIASVRVERSQLEADRRRSPVSVGAGGSTGRYGSGLGVGVGLNLGGGSDKRVVTQMSVSLRDKTSGEVLWEGRARLDAPTKSPLAQNGPAAQALADALFTGFPGNNGETIEVEVNP
;
A
#
# COMPACT_ATOMS: atom_id res chain seq x y z
N MET A 1 -39.24 -45.24 -47.95
CA MET A 1 -37.95 -45.08 -47.26
C MET A 1 -37.91 -43.64 -46.70
N LYS A 2 -38.04 -43.51 -45.36
CA LYS A 2 -38.12 -42.18 -44.68
C LYS A 2 -36.81 -41.92 -43.93
N ALA A 3 -36.00 -40.99 -44.43
CA ALA A 3 -34.77 -40.52 -43.78
C ALA A 3 -35.15 -39.57 -42.66
N ARG A 4 -34.79 -39.90 -41.39
CA ARG A 4 -34.93 -39.03 -40.22
C ARG A 4 -33.61 -38.29 -40.01
N ALA A 5 -33.58 -37.01 -40.33
CA ALA A 5 -32.48 -36.10 -39.98
C ALA A 5 -32.52 -35.81 -38.47
N ARG A 6 -31.47 -36.20 -37.73
CA ARG A 6 -31.26 -35.86 -36.34
C ARG A 6 -30.43 -34.58 -36.29
N PHE A 7 -31.06 -33.47 -35.92
CA PHE A 7 -30.38 -32.25 -35.57
C PHE A 7 -29.79 -32.42 -34.18
N ALA A 8 -28.46 -32.51 -34.08
CA ALA A 8 -27.73 -32.45 -32.83
C ALA A 8 -27.49 -30.95 -32.49
N LEU A 9 -28.20 -30.48 -31.47
CA LEU A 9 -28.04 -29.15 -30.92
C LEU A 9 -26.79 -29.15 -30.02
N ILE A 10 -25.66 -28.60 -30.54
CA ILE A 10 -24.44 -28.43 -29.74
C ILE A 10 -24.63 -27.16 -28.91
N ALA A 11 -24.95 -27.35 -27.61
CA ALA A 11 -24.92 -26.28 -26.64
C ALA A 11 -23.46 -25.97 -26.26
N LEU A 12 -22.93 -24.86 -26.74
CA LEU A 12 -21.61 -24.33 -26.40
C LEU A 12 -21.71 -23.61 -25.03
N PRO A 13 -21.05 -24.08 -23.97
CA PRO A 13 -21.04 -23.35 -22.70
C PRO A 13 -20.17 -22.11 -22.85
N LEU A 14 -20.79 -20.94 -22.83
CA LEU A 14 -20.12 -19.66 -22.76
C LEU A 14 -19.53 -19.50 -21.36
N ALA A 15 -18.25 -19.86 -21.16
CA ALA A 15 -17.54 -19.64 -19.95
C ALA A 15 -17.30 -18.11 -19.80
N ILE A 16 -18.15 -17.46 -19.03
CA ILE A 16 -17.96 -16.06 -18.65
C ILE A 16 -16.81 -16.03 -17.63
N ALA A 17 -15.59 -15.76 -18.12
CA ALA A 17 -14.46 -15.41 -17.27
C ALA A 17 -14.76 -14.05 -16.64
N ALA A 18 -15.34 -14.05 -15.43
CA ALA A 18 -15.48 -12.86 -14.61
C ALA A 18 -14.08 -12.47 -14.10
N CYS A 19 -13.34 -11.70 -14.89
CA CYS A 19 -12.16 -11.02 -14.43
C CYS A 19 -12.61 -9.97 -13.39
N SER A 20 -12.50 -10.30 -12.12
CA SER A 20 -12.60 -9.31 -11.05
C SER A 20 -11.37 -8.40 -11.15
N THR A 21 -11.51 -7.25 -11.80
CA THR A 21 -10.47 -6.22 -11.85
C THR A 21 -10.36 -5.57 -10.48
N VAL A 22 -9.58 -6.19 -9.59
CA VAL A 22 -9.13 -5.52 -8.37
C VAL A 22 -8.14 -4.45 -8.81
N ARG A 23 -8.42 -3.19 -8.48
CA ARG A 23 -7.47 -2.11 -8.75
C ARG A 23 -6.14 -2.46 -8.07
N PRO A 24 -4.98 -2.46 -8.76
CA PRO A 24 -3.70 -2.80 -8.14
C PRO A 24 -3.36 -1.83 -7.01
N ALA A 25 -2.39 -2.21 -6.18
CA ALA A 25 -1.76 -1.27 -5.26
C ALA A 25 -1.13 -0.13 -6.06
N GLY A 26 -1.16 1.08 -5.53
CA GLY A 26 -0.44 2.21 -6.12
C GLY A 26 1.07 2.08 -5.91
N PRO A 27 1.88 2.91 -6.59
CA PRO A 27 3.30 3.01 -6.31
C PRO A 27 3.52 3.42 -4.84
N ILE A 28 4.68 3.06 -4.30
CA ILE A 28 5.10 3.51 -2.98
C ILE A 28 5.74 4.88 -3.13
N GLU A 29 5.14 5.87 -2.48
CA GLU A 29 5.72 7.21 -2.37
C GLU A 29 6.77 7.21 -1.26
N VAL A 30 7.99 7.63 -1.58
CA VAL A 30 9.13 7.68 -0.65
C VAL A 30 9.68 9.09 -0.58
N THR A 31 9.78 9.63 0.63
CA THR A 31 10.43 10.92 0.89
C THR A 31 11.59 10.72 1.85
N ARG A 32 12.74 11.36 1.58
CA ARG A 32 13.98 11.21 2.36
C ARG A 32 14.58 12.55 2.73
N PHE A 33 15.19 12.58 3.92
CA PHE A 33 15.94 13.72 4.43
C PHE A 33 17.29 13.24 4.94
N LEU A 34 18.34 13.97 4.61
CA LEU A 34 19.71 13.67 4.99
C LEU A 34 20.29 14.91 5.70
N ALA A 35 20.84 14.71 6.89
CA ALA A 35 21.52 15.79 7.58
C ALA A 35 22.78 16.21 6.81
N PRO A 36 23.21 17.48 6.91
CA PRO A 36 24.47 17.92 6.33
C PRO A 36 25.63 17.02 6.80
N ASP A 37 26.50 16.65 5.87
CA ASP A 37 27.70 15.81 6.13
C ASP A 37 27.44 14.41 6.72
N ALA A 38 26.17 13.99 6.89
CA ALA A 38 25.84 12.69 7.46
C ALA A 38 26.18 11.51 6.53
N ARG A 39 26.30 11.74 5.22
CA ARG A 39 26.56 10.67 4.24
C ARG A 39 27.82 9.83 4.59
N ALA A 40 28.87 10.44 5.09
CA ALA A 40 30.09 9.74 5.51
C ALA A 40 29.92 8.94 6.82
N GLN A 41 28.86 9.16 7.54
CA GLN A 41 28.56 8.46 8.80
C GLN A 41 27.60 7.30 8.61
N LEU A 42 26.99 7.16 7.42
CA LEU A 42 26.04 6.11 7.09
C LEU A 42 26.74 4.91 6.45
N GLY A 43 26.20 3.70 6.69
CA GLY A 43 26.76 2.43 6.21
C GLY A 43 27.83 1.83 7.13
N ASP A 44 28.09 0.53 6.96
CA ASP A 44 29.14 -0.24 7.66
C ASP A 44 29.19 -0.02 9.20
N ARG A 45 28.03 0.04 9.83
CA ARG A 45 27.89 0.32 11.27
C ARG A 45 27.10 -0.76 11.99
N GLN A 46 27.38 -0.86 13.29
CA GLN A 46 26.55 -1.65 14.19
C GLN A 46 25.26 -0.88 14.52
N LEU A 47 24.14 -1.49 14.21
CA LEU A 47 22.82 -0.88 14.29
C LEU A 47 21.92 -1.61 15.29
N MET A 48 21.11 -0.87 16.02
CA MET A 48 19.95 -1.42 16.74
C MET A 48 18.68 -0.92 16.08
N VAL A 49 17.74 -1.83 15.78
CA VAL A 49 16.40 -1.47 15.29
C VAL A 49 15.41 -1.47 16.44
N GLU A 50 14.82 -0.32 16.72
CA GLU A 50 13.85 -0.15 17.81
C GLU A 50 12.52 0.43 17.32
N THR A 51 11.51 0.36 18.18
CA THR A 51 10.23 1.05 17.96
C THR A 51 10.41 2.52 18.28
N ALA A 52 9.99 3.41 17.37
CA ALA A 52 9.99 4.84 17.62
C ALA A 52 9.04 5.20 18.77
N PRO A 53 9.42 6.15 19.65
CA PRO A 53 8.52 6.64 20.69
C PRO A 53 7.19 7.14 20.11
N GLY A 54 6.09 6.79 20.76
CA GLY A 54 4.75 7.20 20.33
C GLY A 54 4.28 6.54 19.03
N SER A 55 4.87 5.43 18.60
CA SER A 55 4.35 4.66 17.46
C SER A 55 2.95 4.12 17.81
N PRO A 56 1.93 4.32 16.93
CA PRO A 56 0.60 3.75 17.15
C PRO A 56 0.62 2.21 17.09
N GLU A 57 1.37 1.66 16.14
CA GLU A 57 1.60 0.21 16.05
C GLU A 57 2.71 -0.20 17.02
N GLN A 58 2.48 -1.25 17.77
CA GLN A 58 3.42 -1.76 18.79
C GLN A 58 3.44 -3.30 18.81
N GLY A 59 4.40 -3.85 19.55
CA GLY A 59 4.49 -5.28 19.81
C GLY A 59 4.65 -6.11 18.52
N LEU A 60 3.86 -7.17 18.42
CA LEU A 60 3.94 -8.14 17.31
C LEU A 60 3.55 -7.54 15.95
N ALA A 61 2.68 -6.52 15.92
CA ALA A 61 2.29 -5.88 14.68
C ALA A 61 3.46 -5.13 14.02
N LEU A 62 4.38 -4.59 14.83
CA LEU A 62 5.55 -3.86 14.34
C LEU A 62 6.75 -4.78 14.01
N ALA A 63 6.77 -6.00 14.52
CA ALA A 63 7.90 -6.92 14.33
C ALA A 63 8.29 -7.14 12.85
N PRO A 64 7.36 -7.41 11.90
CA PRO A 64 7.70 -7.56 10.48
C PRO A 64 8.39 -6.32 9.90
N TYR A 65 7.98 -5.12 10.29
CA TYR A 65 8.56 -3.87 9.80
C TYR A 65 9.98 -3.65 10.30
N LYS A 66 10.24 -3.93 11.58
CA LYS A 66 11.60 -3.85 12.12
C LYS A 66 12.54 -4.86 11.44
N GLN A 67 12.05 -6.07 11.22
CA GLN A 67 12.82 -7.11 10.52
C GLN A 67 13.12 -6.69 9.08
N ALA A 68 12.14 -6.18 8.33
CA ALA A 68 12.33 -5.72 6.96
C ALA A 68 13.32 -4.55 6.89
N VAL A 69 13.25 -3.59 7.82
CA VAL A 69 14.22 -2.49 7.93
C VAL A 69 15.63 -3.00 8.21
N ALA A 70 15.80 -3.94 9.14
CA ALA A 70 17.10 -4.53 9.44
C ALA A 70 17.69 -5.26 8.22
N GLN A 71 16.86 -6.03 7.50
CA GLN A 71 17.28 -6.75 6.28
C GLN A 71 17.67 -5.78 5.16
N ALA A 72 16.88 -4.73 4.92
CA ALA A 72 17.20 -3.74 3.90
C ALA A 72 18.51 -3.01 4.21
N LEU A 73 18.72 -2.60 5.46
CA LEU A 73 19.95 -1.93 5.89
C LEU A 73 21.18 -2.84 5.86
N ALA A 74 21.00 -4.16 6.04
CA ALA A 74 22.11 -5.11 5.94
C ALA A 74 22.76 -5.09 4.55
N SER A 75 22.01 -4.82 3.46
CA SER A 75 22.59 -4.68 2.10
C SER A 75 23.50 -3.45 1.95
N TYR A 76 23.45 -2.52 2.90
CA TYR A 76 24.31 -1.33 2.97
C TYR A 76 25.39 -1.44 4.06
N GLY A 77 25.73 -2.68 4.47
CA GLY A 77 26.81 -2.96 5.41
C GLY A 77 26.44 -2.82 6.89
N TYR A 78 25.17 -2.54 7.21
CA TYR A 78 24.76 -2.50 8.61
C TYR A 78 24.65 -3.90 9.21
N SER A 79 25.08 -4.04 10.47
CA SER A 79 24.92 -5.26 11.25
C SER A 79 24.02 -4.99 12.44
N GLU A 80 22.90 -5.72 12.55
CA GLU A 80 22.00 -5.59 13.70
C GLU A 80 22.65 -6.14 14.96
N ASN A 81 22.64 -5.37 16.03
CA ASN A 81 23.30 -5.69 17.27
C ASN A 81 22.47 -5.22 18.49
N ALA A 82 22.89 -5.70 19.67
CA ALA A 82 22.31 -5.25 20.93
C ALA A 82 22.57 -3.76 21.16
N ARG A 83 21.70 -3.11 21.94
CA ARG A 83 21.81 -1.68 22.27
C ARG A 83 23.18 -1.31 22.85
N SER A 84 23.81 -2.19 23.61
CA SER A 84 25.12 -1.94 24.24
C SER A 84 26.24 -1.73 23.23
N THR A 85 26.21 -2.47 22.13
CA THR A 85 27.25 -2.48 21.09
C THR A 85 26.88 -1.63 19.88
N ALA A 86 25.61 -1.35 19.65
CA ALA A 86 25.18 -0.52 18.54
C ALA A 86 25.80 0.88 18.56
N GLN A 87 26.21 1.36 17.41
CA GLN A 87 26.73 2.71 17.16
C GLN A 87 25.61 3.66 16.69
N GLN A 88 24.65 3.12 15.96
CA GLN A 88 23.49 3.84 15.46
C GLN A 88 22.19 3.15 15.86
N ILE A 89 21.11 3.91 15.84
CA ILE A 89 19.77 3.43 16.18
C ILE A 89 18.84 3.77 15.02
N ALA A 90 18.16 2.73 14.48
CA ALA A 90 17.04 2.88 13.57
C ALA A 90 15.74 2.84 14.36
N SER A 91 15.06 3.96 14.46
CA SER A 91 13.73 4.04 15.10
C SER A 91 12.65 3.90 14.06
N VAL A 92 11.81 2.87 14.15
CA VAL A 92 10.76 2.53 13.19
C VAL A 92 9.39 2.92 13.75
N ARG A 93 8.63 3.68 12.99
CA ARG A 93 7.23 4.06 13.24
C ARG A 93 6.36 3.57 12.11
N VAL A 94 5.22 2.98 12.42
CA VAL A 94 4.22 2.56 11.44
C VAL A 94 2.86 3.10 11.83
N GLU A 95 2.16 3.63 10.85
CA GLU A 95 0.78 4.09 10.97
C GLU A 95 -0.05 3.39 9.90
N ARG A 96 -1.16 2.80 10.32
CA ARG A 96 -2.09 2.14 9.42
C ARG A 96 -3.48 2.71 9.57
N SER A 97 -4.10 3.01 8.45
CA SER A 97 -5.48 3.47 8.41
C SER A 97 -6.27 2.73 7.33
N GLN A 98 -7.53 2.48 7.59
CA GLN A 98 -8.44 1.96 6.58
C GLN A 98 -9.23 3.12 6.01
N LEU A 99 -9.15 3.28 4.70
CA LEU A 99 -10.01 4.20 3.96
C LEU A 99 -11.24 3.41 3.50
N GLU A 100 -12.38 3.76 4.02
CA GLU A 100 -13.64 3.30 3.45
C GLU A 100 -13.97 4.19 2.25
N ALA A 101 -14.14 3.59 1.07
CA ALA A 101 -14.68 4.32 -0.06
C ALA A 101 -16.05 4.87 0.31
N ASP A 102 -16.24 6.16 0.05
CA ASP A 102 -17.42 6.92 0.44
C ASP A 102 -18.70 6.18 0.03
N ARG A 103 -19.52 5.79 0.99
CA ARG A 103 -20.77 5.03 0.81
C ARG A 103 -21.87 5.81 0.08
N ARG A 104 -21.55 6.93 -0.56
CA ARG A 104 -22.54 7.82 -1.19
C ARG A 104 -23.04 7.37 -2.55
N ARG A 105 -22.66 6.18 -3.04
CA ARG A 105 -23.28 5.60 -4.23
C ARG A 105 -24.10 4.39 -3.83
N SER A 106 -25.37 4.62 -3.55
CA SER A 106 -26.36 3.54 -3.41
C SER A 106 -26.28 2.64 -4.64
N PRO A 107 -26.20 1.31 -4.49
CA PRO A 107 -26.19 0.38 -5.64
C PRO A 107 -27.49 0.45 -6.45
N VAL A 108 -28.51 1.07 -5.89
CA VAL A 108 -29.81 1.29 -6.54
C VAL A 108 -30.15 2.76 -6.45
N SER A 109 -30.23 3.45 -7.57
CA SER A 109 -30.81 4.77 -7.65
C SER A 109 -32.20 4.68 -8.28
N VAL A 110 -33.22 5.12 -7.55
CA VAL A 110 -34.60 5.29 -8.07
C VAL A 110 -34.75 6.77 -8.39
N GLY A 111 -34.79 7.08 -9.67
CA GLY A 111 -35.07 8.42 -10.16
C GLY A 111 -36.53 8.50 -10.66
N ALA A 112 -37.36 9.37 -10.07
CA ALA A 112 -38.63 9.77 -10.65
C ALA A 112 -38.42 11.11 -11.39
N GLY A 113 -38.49 11.08 -12.72
CA GLY A 113 -38.37 12.25 -13.57
C GLY A 113 -39.69 12.51 -14.27
N GLY A 114 -40.26 13.69 -14.06
CA GLY A 114 -41.42 14.20 -14.83
C GLY A 114 -40.93 15.22 -15.86
N SER A 115 -41.20 15.02 -17.16
CA SER A 115 -41.00 16.03 -18.18
C SER A 115 -42.34 16.56 -18.66
N THR A 116 -42.53 17.87 -18.57
CA THR A 116 -43.68 18.58 -19.17
C THR A 116 -43.22 19.18 -20.49
N GLY A 117 -43.57 18.53 -21.59
CA GLY A 117 -43.38 19.03 -22.94
C GLY A 117 -44.71 19.25 -23.62
N ARG A 118 -44.74 20.11 -24.64
CA ARG A 118 -45.92 20.56 -25.37
C ARG A 118 -46.72 19.44 -26.09
N TYR A 119 -46.25 18.20 -26.01
CA TYR A 119 -46.82 17.00 -26.62
C TYR A 119 -46.86 15.79 -25.68
N GLY A 120 -47.31 15.96 -24.46
CA GLY A 120 -47.55 14.84 -23.57
C GLY A 120 -46.71 14.85 -22.30
N SER A 121 -47.38 14.61 -21.18
CA SER A 121 -46.73 14.39 -19.88
C SER A 121 -46.42 12.89 -19.74
N GLY A 122 -45.15 12.53 -19.65
CA GLY A 122 -44.69 11.17 -19.37
C GLY A 122 -44.12 11.10 -17.97
N LEU A 123 -44.65 10.25 -17.12
CA LEU A 123 -44.02 9.85 -15.85
C LEU A 123 -43.15 8.64 -16.14
N GLY A 124 -41.85 8.82 -16.07
CA GLY A 124 -40.87 7.73 -16.21
C GLY A 124 -40.29 7.41 -14.83
N VAL A 125 -40.39 6.16 -14.39
CA VAL A 125 -39.65 5.65 -13.23
C VAL A 125 -38.46 4.88 -13.81
N GLY A 126 -37.26 5.43 -13.64
CA GLY A 126 -36.03 4.77 -14.01
C GLY A 126 -35.39 4.10 -12.78
N VAL A 127 -35.15 2.80 -12.85
CA VAL A 127 -34.36 2.08 -11.87
C VAL A 127 -32.97 1.88 -12.47
N GLY A 128 -31.99 2.64 -11.97
CA GLY A 128 -30.58 2.45 -12.32
C GLY A 128 -29.95 1.42 -11.39
N LEU A 129 -29.56 0.27 -11.93
CA LEU A 129 -28.74 -0.70 -11.22
C LEU A 129 -27.27 -0.38 -11.48
N ASN A 130 -26.56 0.10 -10.46
CA ASN A 130 -25.13 0.29 -10.52
C ASN A 130 -24.45 -1.06 -10.19
N LEU A 131 -24.22 -1.87 -11.20
CA LEU A 131 -23.56 -3.20 -11.08
C LEU A 131 -22.04 -3.11 -10.99
N GLY A 132 -21.45 -1.91 -10.97
CA GLY A 132 -20.01 -1.67 -10.96
C GLY A 132 -19.58 -0.82 -9.79
N GLY A 133 -19.43 -1.40 -8.60
CA GLY A 133 -18.91 -0.63 -7.47
C GLY A 133 -18.84 -1.46 -6.20
N GLY A 134 -17.99 -2.48 -6.17
CA GLY A 134 -17.47 -2.92 -4.89
C GLY A 134 -16.81 -1.71 -4.24
N SER A 135 -17.22 -1.35 -3.00
CA SER A 135 -16.50 -0.35 -2.23
C SER A 135 -15.08 -0.87 -2.05
N ASP A 136 -14.14 -0.33 -2.83
CA ASP A 136 -12.73 -0.69 -2.74
C ASP A 136 -12.20 -0.11 -1.42
N LYS A 137 -12.43 -0.85 -0.35
CA LYS A 137 -11.79 -0.56 0.93
C LYS A 137 -10.29 -0.68 0.72
N ARG A 138 -9.58 0.33 1.15
CA ARG A 138 -8.13 0.40 1.02
C ARG A 138 -7.47 0.51 2.39
N VAL A 139 -6.26 -0.02 2.49
CA VAL A 139 -5.39 0.12 3.64
C VAL A 139 -4.24 1.03 3.22
N VAL A 140 -4.10 2.14 3.91
CA VAL A 140 -2.94 3.01 3.80
C VAL A 140 -1.99 2.65 4.92
N THR A 141 -0.76 2.27 4.56
CA THR A 141 0.32 2.00 5.50
C THR A 141 1.43 3.01 5.27
N GLN A 142 1.80 3.75 6.29
CA GLN A 142 2.95 4.64 6.28
C GLN A 142 3.99 4.12 7.25
N MET A 143 5.21 3.94 6.77
CA MET A 143 6.38 3.60 7.57
C MET A 143 7.34 4.77 7.57
N SER A 144 7.81 5.16 8.75
CA SER A 144 8.86 6.17 8.92
C SER A 144 10.03 5.55 9.66
N VAL A 145 11.23 5.81 9.19
CA VAL A 145 12.48 5.33 9.81
C VAL A 145 13.41 6.52 10.01
N SER A 146 13.96 6.67 11.21
CA SER A 146 15.04 7.62 11.47
C SER A 146 16.29 6.88 11.93
N LEU A 147 17.42 7.21 11.31
CA LEU A 147 18.74 6.75 11.71
C LEU A 147 19.42 7.86 12.49
N ARG A 148 19.84 7.56 13.72
CA ARG A 148 20.54 8.50 14.59
C ARG A 148 21.85 7.92 15.11
N ASP A 149 22.83 8.77 15.30
CA ASP A 149 24.01 8.41 16.08
C ASP A 149 23.60 8.17 17.55
N LYS A 150 24.06 7.06 18.11
CA LYS A 150 23.67 6.68 19.49
C LYS A 150 24.31 7.59 20.54
N THR A 151 25.49 8.10 20.28
CA THR A 151 26.29 8.86 21.25
C THR A 151 25.84 10.32 21.31
N SER A 152 25.73 10.96 20.16
CA SER A 152 25.31 12.38 20.07
C SER A 152 23.78 12.53 20.13
N GLY A 153 23.04 11.50 19.71
CA GLY A 153 21.59 11.55 19.52
C GLY A 153 21.17 12.27 18.23
N GLU A 154 22.13 12.74 17.43
CA GLU A 154 21.88 13.47 16.18
C GLU A 154 21.19 12.55 15.18
N VAL A 155 20.15 13.06 14.51
CA VAL A 155 19.48 12.39 13.41
C VAL A 155 20.29 12.58 12.14
N LEU A 156 20.80 11.49 11.59
CA LEU A 156 21.62 11.48 10.38
C LEU A 156 20.78 11.36 9.12
N TRP A 157 19.70 10.60 9.19
CA TRP A 157 18.83 10.31 8.07
C TRP A 157 17.40 10.03 8.52
N GLU A 158 16.44 10.49 7.75
CA GLU A 158 15.03 10.17 7.91
C GLU A 158 14.43 9.78 6.58
N GLY A 159 13.57 8.76 6.60
CA GLY A 159 12.81 8.36 5.43
C GLY A 159 11.38 7.99 5.78
N ARG A 160 10.47 8.25 4.85
CA ARG A 160 9.06 7.89 4.93
C ARG A 160 8.66 7.18 3.66
N ALA A 161 7.96 6.07 3.80
CA ALA A 161 7.37 5.34 2.70
C ALA A 161 5.86 5.17 2.94
N ARG A 162 5.05 5.44 1.92
CA ARG A 162 3.59 5.34 1.97
C ARG A 162 3.09 4.38 0.90
N LEU A 163 2.33 3.39 1.32
CA LEU A 163 1.69 2.40 0.47
C LEU A 163 0.17 2.51 0.61
N ASP A 164 -0.53 2.54 -0.51
CA ASP A 164 -1.98 2.46 -0.57
C ASP A 164 -2.40 1.17 -1.32
N ALA A 165 -2.96 0.22 -0.60
CA ALA A 165 -3.30 -1.08 -1.14
C ALA A 165 -4.79 -1.44 -0.92
N PRO A 166 -5.46 -2.08 -1.90
CA PRO A 166 -6.78 -2.66 -1.68
C PRO A 166 -6.76 -3.65 -0.53
N THR A 167 -7.82 -3.71 0.29
CA THR A 167 -7.88 -4.65 1.44
C THR A 167 -7.74 -6.11 1.04
N LYS A 168 -8.04 -6.45 -0.21
CA LYS A 168 -7.90 -7.80 -0.76
C LYS A 168 -6.50 -8.10 -1.30
N SER A 169 -5.63 -7.10 -1.39
CA SER A 169 -4.25 -7.27 -1.83
C SER A 169 -3.41 -7.92 -0.73
N PRO A 170 -2.43 -8.79 -1.07
CA PRO A 170 -1.42 -9.26 -0.11
C PRO A 170 -0.70 -8.09 0.58
N LEU A 171 -0.50 -6.97 -0.12
CA LEU A 171 0.13 -5.74 0.41
C LEU A 171 -0.71 -5.02 1.48
N ALA A 172 -1.96 -5.43 1.72
CA ALA A 172 -2.72 -4.99 2.88
C ALA A 172 -2.37 -5.74 4.17
N GLN A 173 -1.52 -6.78 4.10
CA GLN A 173 -1.05 -7.55 5.25
C GLN A 173 0.29 -7.01 5.76
N ASN A 174 0.57 -7.14 7.06
CA ASN A 174 1.77 -6.56 7.69
C ASN A 174 3.09 -7.06 7.09
N GLY A 175 3.24 -8.37 6.84
CA GLY A 175 4.48 -8.93 6.31
C GLY A 175 4.83 -8.42 4.91
N PRO A 176 3.98 -8.66 3.89
CA PRO A 176 4.21 -8.16 2.54
C PRO A 176 4.31 -6.63 2.46
N ALA A 177 3.49 -5.89 3.23
CA ALA A 177 3.58 -4.43 3.29
C ALA A 177 4.93 -3.97 3.87
N ALA A 178 5.40 -4.62 4.93
CA ALA A 178 6.67 -4.28 5.58
C ALA A 178 7.86 -4.46 4.61
N GLN A 179 7.88 -5.60 3.90
CA GLN A 179 8.95 -5.86 2.93
C GLN A 179 8.93 -4.83 1.80
N ALA A 180 7.76 -4.63 1.15
CA ALA A 180 7.64 -3.68 0.05
C ALA A 180 8.00 -2.25 0.45
N LEU A 181 7.55 -1.81 1.63
CA LEU A 181 7.87 -0.48 2.15
C LEU A 181 9.36 -0.33 2.47
N ALA A 182 10.01 -1.35 3.06
CA ALA A 182 11.44 -1.29 3.35
C ALA A 182 12.27 -1.30 2.07
N ASP A 183 11.97 -2.18 1.12
CA ASP A 183 12.67 -2.25 -0.16
C ASP A 183 12.58 -0.92 -0.92
N ALA A 184 11.38 -0.32 -0.98
CA ALA A 184 11.19 0.98 -1.61
C ALA A 184 11.92 2.10 -0.87
N LEU A 185 11.80 2.13 0.47
CA LEU A 185 12.39 3.17 1.31
C LEU A 185 13.90 3.23 1.19
N PHE A 186 14.56 2.08 1.10
CA PHE A 186 16.02 1.98 1.03
C PHE A 186 16.58 1.83 -0.39
N THR A 187 15.73 1.77 -1.44
CA THR A 187 16.21 1.78 -2.83
C THR A 187 17.09 2.99 -3.08
N GLY A 188 18.38 2.77 -3.41
CA GLY A 188 19.35 3.87 -3.64
C GLY A 188 19.72 4.67 -2.39
N PHE A 189 19.61 4.05 -1.20
CA PHE A 189 20.01 4.66 0.08
C PHE A 189 21.46 5.24 0.03
N PRO A 190 21.71 6.39 0.64
CA PRO A 190 20.81 7.22 1.44
C PRO A 190 19.92 8.18 0.64
N GLY A 191 20.05 8.27 -0.68
CA GLY A 191 19.32 9.20 -1.53
C GLY A 191 19.82 10.63 -1.43
N ASN A 192 19.01 11.60 -1.89
CA ASN A 192 19.30 13.01 -1.78
C ASN A 192 18.41 13.68 -0.72
N ASN A 193 18.91 14.74 -0.12
CA ASN A 193 18.15 15.48 0.89
C ASN A 193 16.90 16.14 0.28
N GLY A 194 15.73 15.87 0.85
CA GLY A 194 14.45 16.42 0.41
C GLY A 194 13.87 15.78 -0.86
N GLU A 195 14.43 14.65 -1.34
CA GLU A 195 13.87 13.98 -2.52
C GLU A 195 12.56 13.25 -2.20
N THR A 196 11.67 13.25 -3.17
CA THR A 196 10.48 12.38 -3.19
C THR A 196 10.49 11.58 -4.48
N ILE A 197 10.35 10.26 -4.37
CA ILE A 197 10.30 9.33 -5.50
C ILE A 197 9.10 8.40 -5.39
N GLU A 198 8.65 7.87 -6.50
CA GLU A 198 7.66 6.81 -6.57
C GLU A 198 8.35 5.51 -7.00
N VAL A 199 8.09 4.45 -6.24
CA VAL A 199 8.64 3.11 -6.51
C VAL A 199 7.49 2.17 -6.85
N GLU A 200 7.52 1.62 -8.04
CA GLU A 200 6.52 0.65 -8.49
C GLU A 200 6.60 -0.62 -7.66
N VAL A 201 5.44 -1.13 -7.28
CA VAL A 201 5.31 -2.40 -6.55
C VAL A 201 4.88 -3.46 -7.54
N ASN A 202 5.72 -4.46 -7.77
CA ASN A 202 5.29 -5.65 -8.47
C ASN A 202 4.37 -6.47 -7.54
N PRO A 203 3.14 -6.78 -7.99
CA PRO A 203 2.17 -7.56 -7.21
C PRO A 203 2.60 -9.01 -6.99
#